data_2aac71d328be503fb5759073e44e96ce
#
_entry.id   2aac71d328be503fb5759073e44e96ce
#
_cell.length_a   1.000
_cell.length_b   1.000
_cell.length_c   1.000
_cell.angle_alpha   90.00
_cell.angle_beta   90.00
_cell.angle_gamma   90.00
#
_symmetry.space_group_name_H-M   'P 1'
#
loop_
_entity.id
_entity.type
_entity.pdbx_description
1 polymer ?
#
loop_
_entity_poly.entity_id
_entity_poly.type
_entity_poly.pdbx_seq_one_letter_code
_entity_poly.pdbx_strand_id
1 'polypeptide(L)'
;VITRVGLKIFTEHEKQGLLKDARKIVVEAGKITNSYFKQRLIIENKQENAFNPVTVADKLTEKKMREMLEELYPDDAIVGEEFGKKEGLTDFTWIIDPIDGTKAFISGIPTWGILLSLVRNNEPIIGVIYQPFTGEIFWGGFGQSFKQLGVMSGNPQSLSVRKCENISDAVVATSSPVISNKRFQTGLDKIM
;
A
#
# COMPACT_ATOMS: atom_id res chain seq x y z
N VAL A 1 -17.29 -31.95 4.57
CA VAL A 1 -17.05 -31.36 5.90
C VAL A 1 -15.68 -30.72 5.84
N ILE A 2 -15.64 -29.38 5.62
CA ILE A 2 -14.38 -28.62 5.60
C ILE A 2 -14.03 -28.36 7.06
N THR A 3 -13.04 -29.06 7.56
CA THR A 3 -12.47 -28.83 8.88
C THR A 3 -11.79 -27.46 8.85
N ARG A 4 -12.35 -26.45 9.50
CA ARG A 4 -11.68 -25.18 9.76
C ARG A 4 -10.49 -25.48 10.67
N VAL A 5 -9.30 -25.58 10.10
CA VAL A 5 -8.04 -25.56 10.83
C VAL A 5 -7.99 -24.22 11.55
N GLY A 6 -7.73 -24.24 12.86
CA GLY A 6 -7.92 -23.11 13.78
C GLY A 6 -7.35 -21.80 13.29
N LEU A 7 -8.24 -20.90 12.92
CA LEU A 7 -7.90 -19.49 12.64
C LEU A 7 -7.38 -18.88 13.95
N LYS A 8 -6.14 -18.42 13.97
CA LYS A 8 -5.64 -17.58 15.07
C LYS A 8 -6.61 -16.40 15.25
N ILE A 9 -7.29 -16.35 16.38
CA ILE A 9 -8.14 -15.22 16.75
C ILE A 9 -7.22 -14.18 17.39
N PHE A 10 -7.11 -13.00 16.79
CA PHE A 10 -6.35 -11.89 17.36
C PHE A 10 -7.09 -11.29 18.55
N THR A 11 -6.40 -11.13 19.66
CA THR A 11 -6.86 -10.29 20.77
C THR A 11 -6.89 -8.82 20.34
N GLU A 12 -7.66 -7.98 21.04
CA GLU A 12 -7.70 -6.54 20.74
C GLU A 12 -6.30 -5.89 20.87
N HIS A 13 -5.49 -6.35 21.80
CA HIS A 13 -4.11 -5.89 21.96
C HIS A 13 -3.24 -6.21 20.75
N GLU A 14 -3.32 -7.44 20.24
CA GLU A 14 -2.59 -7.85 19.01
C GLU A 14 -3.05 -7.05 17.78
N LYS A 15 -4.36 -6.84 17.60
CA LYS A 15 -4.91 -6.03 16.51
C LYS A 15 -4.36 -4.60 16.54
N GLN A 16 -4.39 -3.97 17.70
CA GLN A 16 -3.87 -2.61 17.89
C GLN A 16 -2.35 -2.55 17.67
N GLY A 17 -1.62 -3.56 18.13
CA GLY A 17 -0.18 -3.71 17.91
C GLY A 17 0.15 -3.74 16.42
N LEU A 18 -0.46 -4.64 15.66
CA LEU A 18 -0.28 -4.79 14.21
C LEU A 18 -0.56 -3.48 13.45
N LEU A 19 -1.69 -2.82 13.73
CA LEU A 19 -2.04 -1.56 13.09
C LEU A 19 -1.08 -0.42 13.46
N LYS A 20 -0.58 -0.39 14.69
CA LYS A 20 0.41 0.58 15.15
C LYS A 20 1.74 0.39 14.44
N ASP A 21 2.23 -0.85 14.38
CA ASP A 21 3.51 -1.17 13.78
C ASP A 21 3.49 -0.93 12.27
N ALA A 22 2.42 -1.36 11.57
CA ALA A 22 2.27 -1.11 10.14
C ALA A 22 2.29 0.41 9.82
N ARG A 23 1.58 1.23 10.60
CA ARG A 23 1.62 2.70 10.45
C ARG A 23 3.01 3.27 10.71
N LYS A 24 3.70 2.80 11.77
CA LYS A 24 5.06 3.24 12.10
C LYS A 24 6.03 2.94 10.94
N ILE A 25 5.94 1.75 10.35
CA ILE A 25 6.81 1.32 9.24
C ILE A 25 6.66 2.26 8.04
N VAL A 26 5.44 2.52 7.57
CA VAL A 26 5.22 3.38 6.40
C VAL A 26 5.63 4.84 6.66
N VAL A 27 5.48 5.31 7.90
CA VAL A 27 5.89 6.67 8.28
C VAL A 27 7.40 6.83 8.29
N GLU A 28 8.13 5.86 8.85
CA GLU A 28 9.60 5.88 8.83
C GLU A 28 10.13 5.74 7.40
N ALA A 29 9.54 4.87 6.59
CA ALA A 29 9.84 4.73 5.17
C ALA A 29 9.57 6.02 4.39
N GLY A 30 8.49 6.73 4.71
CA GLY A 30 8.10 7.99 4.08
C GLY A 30 9.09 9.13 4.25
N LYS A 31 9.94 9.09 5.26
CA LYS A 31 11.05 10.05 5.41
C LYS A 31 12.05 9.91 4.26
N ILE A 32 12.29 8.68 3.80
CA ILE A 32 13.18 8.40 2.68
C ILE A 32 12.54 8.91 1.39
N THR A 33 11.31 8.50 1.06
CA THR A 33 10.64 8.94 -0.17
C THR A 33 10.54 10.46 -0.25
N ASN A 34 10.18 11.15 0.85
CA ASN A 34 10.11 12.60 0.87
C ASN A 34 11.46 13.28 0.61
N SER A 35 12.57 12.68 1.05
CA SER A 35 13.91 13.26 0.80
C SER A 35 14.30 13.19 -0.67
N TYR A 36 13.72 12.29 -1.45
CA TYR A 36 13.95 12.14 -2.88
C TYR A 36 12.89 12.81 -3.76
N PHE A 37 11.71 13.09 -3.23
CA PHE A 37 10.62 13.69 -4.02
C PHE A 37 11.01 15.07 -4.55
N LYS A 38 10.76 15.32 -5.85
CA LYS A 38 11.16 16.52 -6.59
C LYS A 38 12.69 16.73 -6.71
N GLN A 39 13.49 15.71 -6.42
CA GLN A 39 14.91 15.70 -6.73
C GLN A 39 15.16 15.20 -8.16
N ARG A 40 16.32 15.53 -8.72
CA ARG A 40 16.75 14.95 -10.00
C ARG A 40 17.23 13.51 -9.75
N LEU A 41 16.42 12.55 -10.17
CA LEU A 41 16.70 11.12 -9.97
C LEU A 41 17.21 10.46 -11.24
N ILE A 42 18.05 9.44 -11.09
CA ILE A 42 18.33 8.48 -12.14
C ILE A 42 17.15 7.50 -12.15
N ILE A 43 16.52 7.37 -13.31
CA ILE A 43 15.37 6.51 -13.53
C ILE A 43 15.85 5.27 -14.26
N GLU A 44 15.66 4.10 -13.67
CA GLU A 44 15.83 2.81 -14.31
C GLU A 44 14.48 2.34 -14.85
N ASN A 45 14.47 1.63 -16.00
CA ASN A 45 13.25 1.03 -16.53
C ASN A 45 13.29 -0.47 -16.31
N LYS A 46 12.31 -1.02 -15.60
CA LYS A 46 12.22 -2.46 -15.30
C LYS A 46 11.83 -3.33 -16.52
N GLN A 47 11.29 -2.72 -17.57
CA GLN A 47 10.76 -3.44 -18.73
C GLN A 47 11.25 -2.82 -20.04
N GLU A 48 11.68 -3.66 -21.00
CA GLU A 48 12.15 -3.19 -22.31
C GLU A 48 11.02 -2.61 -23.18
N ASN A 49 9.81 -3.18 -23.12
CA ASN A 49 8.70 -2.85 -24.01
C ASN A 49 7.59 -2.00 -23.36
N ALA A 50 7.77 -1.58 -22.10
CA ALA A 50 6.84 -0.72 -21.39
C ALA A 50 7.57 0.22 -20.42
N PHE A 51 7.05 1.43 -20.25
CA PHE A 51 7.63 2.36 -19.28
C PHE A 51 7.18 1.95 -17.87
N ASN A 52 8.06 1.24 -17.16
CA ASN A 52 7.91 0.82 -15.77
C ASN A 52 9.11 1.33 -14.96
N PRO A 53 9.08 2.62 -14.55
CA PRO A 53 10.22 3.26 -13.90
C PRO A 53 10.43 2.77 -12.48
N VAL A 54 11.69 2.71 -12.07
CA VAL A 54 12.12 2.52 -10.69
C VAL A 54 13.23 3.51 -10.38
N THR A 55 13.31 3.95 -9.16
CA THR A 55 14.34 4.86 -8.69
C THR A 55 15.08 4.29 -7.48
N VAL A 56 16.16 4.94 -7.11
CA VAL A 56 16.88 4.63 -5.87
C VAL A 56 15.97 4.82 -4.64
N ALA A 57 14.97 5.71 -4.72
CA ALA A 57 14.03 5.94 -3.64
C ALA A 57 13.16 4.71 -3.38
N ASP A 58 12.65 4.05 -4.44
CA ASP A 58 11.85 2.81 -4.33
C ASP A 58 12.67 1.74 -3.59
N LYS A 59 13.89 1.48 -4.06
CA LYS A 59 14.78 0.45 -3.49
C LYS A 59 15.13 0.73 -2.03
N LEU A 60 15.50 1.97 -1.68
CA LEU A 60 15.86 2.33 -0.31
C LEU A 60 14.64 2.29 0.63
N THR A 61 13.48 2.68 0.14
CA THR A 61 12.24 2.67 0.90
C THR A 61 11.82 1.22 1.21
N GLU A 62 11.80 0.34 0.22
CA GLU A 62 11.50 -1.07 0.45
C GLU A 62 12.50 -1.73 1.39
N LYS A 63 13.80 -1.45 1.20
CA LYS A 63 14.85 -1.96 2.09
C LYS A 63 14.57 -1.59 3.54
N LYS A 64 14.23 -0.32 3.80
CA LYS A 64 13.91 0.16 5.16
C LYS A 64 12.68 -0.54 5.74
N MET A 65 11.63 -0.72 4.93
CA MET A 65 10.42 -1.42 5.37
C MET A 65 10.70 -2.87 5.72
N ARG A 66 11.52 -3.57 4.90
CA ARG A 66 11.94 -4.94 5.16
C ARG A 66 12.74 -5.07 6.45
N GLU A 67 13.73 -4.20 6.67
CA GLU A 67 14.53 -4.18 7.91
C GLU A 67 13.62 -4.09 9.15
N MET A 68 12.63 -3.20 9.13
CA MET A 68 11.70 -3.04 10.26
C MET A 68 10.75 -4.23 10.41
N LEU A 69 10.29 -4.82 9.31
CA LEU A 69 9.45 -6.01 9.35
C LEU A 69 10.21 -7.22 9.85
N GLU A 70 11.45 -7.41 9.44
CA GLU A 70 12.30 -8.51 9.90
C GLU A 70 12.69 -8.39 11.39
N GLU A 71 12.80 -7.17 11.90
CA GLU A 71 13.02 -6.94 13.34
C GLU A 71 11.75 -7.27 14.16
N LEU A 72 10.56 -6.88 13.68
CA LEU A 72 9.31 -7.02 14.42
C LEU A 72 8.63 -8.38 14.20
N TYR A 73 8.75 -8.93 12.99
CA TYR A 73 8.04 -10.14 12.52
C TYR A 73 9.01 -11.05 11.75
N PRO A 74 10.09 -11.57 12.40
CA PRO A 74 11.18 -12.29 11.71
C PRO A 74 10.72 -13.55 10.97
N ASP A 75 9.66 -14.20 11.46
CA ASP A 75 9.14 -15.47 10.94
C ASP A 75 8.08 -15.28 9.84
N ASP A 76 7.64 -14.05 9.57
CA ASP A 76 6.67 -13.79 8.52
C ASP A 76 7.33 -13.70 7.14
N ALA A 77 6.57 -14.08 6.11
CA ALA A 77 6.97 -13.86 4.72
C ALA A 77 6.85 -12.37 4.35
N ILE A 78 7.70 -11.93 3.43
CA ILE A 78 7.64 -10.57 2.87
C ILE A 78 7.65 -10.66 1.34
N VAL A 79 6.72 -9.98 0.70
CA VAL A 79 6.67 -9.79 -0.75
C VAL A 79 6.76 -8.30 -1.04
N GLY A 80 7.74 -7.90 -1.81
CA GLY A 80 7.92 -6.51 -2.23
C GLY A 80 8.14 -6.39 -3.73
N GLU A 81 7.93 -5.20 -4.24
CA GLU A 81 8.01 -4.92 -5.68
C GLU A 81 9.46 -4.92 -6.18
N GLU A 82 10.43 -4.48 -5.35
CA GLU A 82 11.81 -4.26 -5.75
C GLU A 82 12.72 -5.47 -5.47
N PHE A 83 12.52 -6.15 -4.34
CA PHE A 83 13.38 -7.24 -3.91
C PHE A 83 12.66 -8.60 -3.88
N GLY A 84 11.41 -8.67 -4.41
CA GLY A 84 10.68 -9.92 -4.54
C GLY A 84 10.29 -10.54 -3.19
N LYS A 85 10.30 -11.87 -3.11
CA LYS A 85 9.79 -12.63 -1.96
C LYS A 85 10.91 -13.07 -1.02
N LYS A 86 10.70 -12.86 0.28
CA LYS A 86 11.35 -13.58 1.39
C LYS A 86 10.37 -14.61 1.92
N GLU A 87 10.77 -15.87 2.01
CA GLU A 87 9.95 -16.92 2.63
C GLU A 87 9.84 -16.71 4.14
N GLY A 88 8.71 -17.12 4.72
CA GLY A 88 8.44 -17.11 6.14
C GLY A 88 8.12 -18.49 6.69
N LEU A 89 8.01 -18.59 8.01
CA LEU A 89 7.66 -19.80 8.75
C LEU A 89 6.20 -19.80 9.20
N THR A 90 5.53 -18.64 9.13
CA THR A 90 4.12 -18.46 9.51
C THR A 90 3.21 -18.49 8.29
N ASP A 91 1.90 -18.43 8.49
CA ASP A 91 0.90 -18.22 7.44
C ASP A 91 0.63 -16.74 7.11
N PHE A 92 1.45 -15.83 7.66
CA PHE A 92 1.38 -14.39 7.42
C PHE A 92 2.37 -13.94 6.34
N THR A 93 1.92 -13.02 5.50
CA THR A 93 2.74 -12.40 4.46
C THR A 93 2.53 -10.89 4.47
N TRP A 94 3.61 -10.14 4.65
CA TRP A 94 3.63 -8.70 4.45
C TRP A 94 3.84 -8.39 2.97
N ILE A 95 3.00 -7.52 2.41
CA ILE A 95 3.10 -7.07 1.02
C ILE A 95 3.44 -5.59 1.04
N ILE A 96 4.50 -5.23 0.31
CA ILE A 96 5.08 -3.89 0.26
C ILE A 96 4.98 -3.34 -1.17
N ASP A 97 4.50 -2.12 -1.31
CA ASP A 97 4.75 -1.27 -2.46
C ASP A 97 5.39 0.04 -1.94
N PRO A 98 6.69 0.26 -2.20
CA PRO A 98 7.44 1.37 -1.64
C PRO A 98 7.04 2.73 -2.21
N ILE A 99 6.63 2.79 -3.48
CA ILE A 99 6.13 4.01 -4.15
C ILE A 99 5.06 3.63 -5.18
N ASP A 100 3.83 3.37 -4.71
CA ASP A 100 2.69 3.28 -5.63
C ASP A 100 2.50 4.61 -6.35
N GLY A 101 2.51 4.56 -7.68
CA GLY A 101 2.48 5.76 -8.51
C GLY A 101 3.87 6.34 -8.83
N THR A 102 4.88 5.51 -9.07
CA THR A 102 6.25 5.93 -9.42
C THR A 102 6.30 6.94 -10.57
N LYS A 103 5.40 6.83 -11.56
CA LYS A 103 5.28 7.82 -12.66
C LYS A 103 4.90 9.21 -12.14
N ALA A 104 3.98 9.30 -11.22
CA ALA A 104 3.62 10.57 -10.58
C ALA A 104 4.78 11.11 -9.73
N PHE A 105 5.45 10.21 -8.97
CA PHE A 105 6.60 10.57 -8.15
C PHE A 105 7.72 11.21 -8.96
N ILE A 106 8.18 10.58 -10.05
CA ILE A 106 9.25 11.12 -10.90
C ILE A 106 8.83 12.38 -11.66
N SER A 107 7.52 12.58 -11.89
CA SER A 107 6.97 13.78 -12.53
C SER A 107 6.73 14.94 -11.54
N GLY A 108 7.00 14.74 -10.23
CA GLY A 108 6.76 15.75 -9.21
C GLY A 108 5.27 15.97 -8.87
N ILE A 109 4.40 15.05 -9.28
CA ILE A 109 2.96 15.09 -9.00
C ILE A 109 2.70 14.34 -7.69
N PRO A 110 2.00 14.92 -6.70
CA PRO A 110 1.89 14.34 -5.35
C PRO A 110 0.81 13.25 -5.21
N THR A 111 0.48 12.53 -6.29
CA THR A 111 -0.48 11.43 -6.30
C THR A 111 0.23 10.07 -6.25
N TRP A 112 1.07 9.90 -5.25
CA TRP A 112 1.79 8.68 -4.97
C TRP A 112 1.73 8.36 -3.47
N GLY A 113 1.98 7.12 -3.10
CA GLY A 113 1.93 6.70 -1.71
C GLY A 113 2.78 5.46 -1.44
N ILE A 114 2.92 5.12 -0.16
CA ILE A 114 3.53 3.88 0.31
C ILE A 114 2.40 2.95 0.74
N LEU A 115 2.43 1.72 0.26
CA LEU A 115 1.44 0.72 0.61
C LEU A 115 2.08 -0.39 1.44
N LEU A 116 1.40 -0.80 2.50
CA LEU A 116 1.76 -1.95 3.32
C LEU A 116 0.51 -2.73 3.68
N SER A 117 0.53 -4.04 3.47
CA SER A 117 -0.57 -4.93 3.84
C SER A 117 -0.04 -6.18 4.54
N LEU A 118 -0.79 -6.68 5.51
CA LEU A 118 -0.63 -8.02 6.07
C LEU A 118 -1.73 -8.92 5.51
N VAL A 119 -1.32 -10.04 4.94
CA VAL A 119 -2.19 -11.05 4.34
C VAL A 119 -2.01 -12.38 5.07
N ARG A 120 -3.07 -13.14 5.21
CA ARG A 120 -3.06 -14.50 5.73
C ARG A 120 -3.90 -15.40 4.82
N ASN A 121 -3.31 -16.48 4.30
CA ASN A 121 -4.00 -17.40 3.39
C ASN A 121 -4.69 -16.69 2.21
N ASN A 122 -4.03 -15.71 1.59
CA ASN A 122 -4.52 -14.83 0.52
C ASN A 122 -5.69 -13.90 0.91
N GLU A 123 -6.00 -13.78 2.20
CA GLU A 123 -7.01 -12.84 2.68
C GLU A 123 -6.33 -11.66 3.37
N PRO A 124 -6.57 -10.40 2.94
CA PRO A 124 -6.01 -9.21 3.58
C PRO A 124 -6.60 -9.03 4.98
N ILE A 125 -5.73 -8.83 5.97
CA ILE A 125 -6.10 -8.62 7.38
C ILE A 125 -6.05 -7.15 7.73
N ILE A 126 -4.97 -6.48 7.37
CA ILE A 126 -4.79 -5.04 7.54
C ILE A 126 -4.16 -4.44 6.28
N GLY A 127 -4.44 -3.18 6.05
CA GLY A 127 -3.80 -2.38 5.01
C GLY A 127 -3.55 -0.96 5.48
N VAL A 128 -2.45 -0.39 5.02
CA VAL A 128 -2.05 1.00 5.27
C VAL A 128 -1.66 1.64 3.96
N ILE A 129 -2.16 2.85 3.73
CA ILE A 129 -1.75 3.76 2.65
C ILE A 129 -1.23 5.01 3.30
N TYR A 130 0.00 5.39 3.01
CA TYR A 130 0.59 6.63 3.48
C TYR A 130 1.01 7.50 2.31
N GLN A 131 0.58 8.74 2.31
CA GLN A 131 1.00 9.78 1.35
C GLN A 131 1.98 10.73 2.04
N PRO A 132 3.29 10.48 1.95
CA PRO A 132 4.28 11.21 2.75
C PRO A 132 4.31 12.71 2.46
N PHE A 133 4.05 13.13 1.21
CA PHE A 133 4.11 14.54 0.83
C PHE A 133 2.94 15.35 1.39
N THR A 134 1.73 14.77 1.45
CA THR A 134 0.55 15.42 2.04
C THR A 134 0.44 15.22 3.55
N GLY A 135 1.14 14.21 4.07
CA GLY A 135 1.06 13.80 5.48
C GLY A 135 -0.22 13.05 5.82
N GLU A 136 -0.97 12.56 4.82
CA GLU A 136 -2.18 11.78 5.04
C GLU A 136 -1.87 10.29 5.16
N ILE A 137 -2.47 9.65 6.16
CA ILE A 137 -2.39 8.22 6.36
C ILE A 137 -3.79 7.61 6.47
N PHE A 138 -4.00 6.53 5.75
CA PHE A 138 -5.22 5.72 5.76
C PHE A 138 -4.86 4.32 6.19
N TRP A 139 -5.67 3.74 7.07
CA TRP A 139 -5.45 2.36 7.49
C TRP A 139 -6.76 1.67 7.81
N GLY A 140 -6.76 0.37 7.68
CA GLY A 140 -7.93 -0.44 8.00
C GLY A 140 -7.55 -1.87 8.33
N GLY A 141 -8.47 -2.56 8.95
CA GLY A 141 -8.40 -3.96 9.33
C GLY A 141 -9.44 -4.29 10.36
N PHE A 142 -9.74 -5.57 10.50
CA PHE A 142 -10.66 -6.07 11.52
C PHE A 142 -12.04 -5.40 11.48
N GLY A 143 -12.53 -5.04 10.28
CA GLY A 143 -13.84 -4.41 10.07
C GLY A 143 -13.89 -2.91 10.34
N GLN A 144 -12.77 -2.25 10.54
CA GLN A 144 -12.68 -0.81 10.77
C GLN A 144 -11.72 -0.14 9.78
N SER A 145 -11.95 1.13 9.49
CA SER A 145 -11.06 1.95 8.67
C SER A 145 -11.02 3.39 9.14
N PHE A 146 -9.85 4.00 9.00
CA PHE A 146 -9.55 5.33 9.53
C PHE A 146 -8.68 6.11 8.56
N LYS A 147 -8.74 7.43 8.67
CA LYS A 147 -7.76 8.36 8.12
C LYS A 147 -7.28 9.33 9.17
N GLN A 148 -6.09 9.87 8.95
CA GLN A 148 -5.51 10.91 9.79
C GLN A 148 -4.65 11.83 8.92
N LEU A 149 -4.76 13.14 9.16
CA LEU A 149 -3.87 14.14 8.61
C LEU A 149 -2.83 14.51 9.68
N GLY A 150 -1.55 14.51 9.30
CA GLY A 150 -0.47 14.74 10.27
C GLY A 150 -0.28 13.53 11.18
N VAL A 151 0.70 12.71 10.86
CA VAL A 151 0.94 11.40 11.47
C VAL A 151 1.12 11.46 12.99
N MET A 152 1.53 12.61 13.53
CA MET A 152 1.88 12.78 14.95
C MET A 152 0.90 13.68 15.73
N SER A 153 -0.04 14.35 15.08
CA SER A 153 -0.80 15.43 15.74
C SER A 153 -2.31 15.45 15.48
N GLY A 154 -2.84 14.59 14.64
CA GLY A 154 -4.27 14.54 14.32
C GLY A 154 -4.99 13.41 15.04
N ASN A 155 -6.28 13.60 15.30
CA ASN A 155 -7.15 12.53 15.76
C ASN A 155 -7.57 11.66 14.55
N PRO A 156 -7.55 10.33 14.65
CA PRO A 156 -8.09 9.45 13.63
C PRO A 156 -9.58 9.74 13.38
N GLN A 157 -9.95 9.79 12.11
CA GLN A 157 -11.34 9.90 11.68
C GLN A 157 -11.76 8.57 11.07
N SER A 158 -12.89 8.03 11.52
CA SER A 158 -13.46 6.82 10.92
C SER A 158 -13.85 7.08 9.46
N LEU A 159 -13.60 6.10 8.61
CA LEU A 159 -13.95 6.12 7.20
C LEU A 159 -15.17 5.26 6.92
N SER A 160 -16.01 5.75 6.03
CA SER A 160 -17.06 4.97 5.39
C SER A 160 -17.18 5.37 3.94
N VAL A 161 -17.55 4.43 3.08
CA VAL A 161 -17.87 4.74 1.68
C VAL A 161 -19.18 5.52 1.61
N ARG A 162 -19.30 6.46 0.67
CA ARG A 162 -20.58 7.11 0.40
C ARG A 162 -21.55 6.09 -0.19
N LYS A 163 -22.83 6.27 0.07
CA LYS A 163 -23.87 5.49 -0.61
C LYS A 163 -23.88 5.85 -2.10
N CYS A 164 -23.90 4.84 -2.94
CA CYS A 164 -24.01 4.96 -4.39
C CYS A 164 -24.92 3.82 -4.87
N GLU A 165 -26.20 4.10 -5.04
CA GLU A 165 -27.20 3.08 -5.36
C GLU A 165 -27.25 2.80 -6.86
N ASN A 166 -26.97 3.80 -7.68
CA ASN A 166 -26.97 3.68 -9.14
C ASN A 166 -25.60 4.02 -9.71
N ILE A 167 -25.23 3.37 -10.79
CA ILE A 167 -23.98 3.63 -11.50
C ILE A 167 -23.92 5.06 -12.07
N SER A 168 -25.08 5.63 -12.42
CA SER A 168 -25.19 7.03 -12.86
C SER A 168 -24.74 8.06 -11.82
N ASP A 169 -24.74 7.67 -10.55
CA ASP A 169 -24.35 8.54 -9.42
C ASP A 169 -22.88 8.31 -9.02
N ALA A 170 -22.20 7.38 -9.70
CA ALA A 170 -20.82 7.05 -9.42
C ALA A 170 -19.86 8.13 -9.90
N VAL A 171 -18.82 8.38 -9.10
CA VAL A 171 -17.64 9.14 -9.52
C VAL A 171 -16.55 8.15 -9.86
N VAL A 172 -16.10 8.18 -11.11
CA VAL A 172 -15.05 7.29 -11.62
C VAL A 172 -13.79 8.11 -11.90
N ALA A 173 -12.65 7.62 -11.44
CA ALA A 173 -11.35 8.19 -11.76
C ALA A 173 -10.42 7.09 -12.26
N THR A 174 -9.54 7.43 -13.19
CA THR A 174 -8.49 6.54 -13.70
C THR A 174 -7.19 7.31 -13.86
N SER A 175 -6.08 6.66 -13.57
CA SER A 175 -4.73 7.21 -13.80
C SER A 175 -4.26 7.03 -15.25
N SER A 176 -4.94 6.21 -16.06
CA SER A 176 -4.62 5.98 -17.47
C SER A 176 -5.89 5.92 -18.31
N PRO A 177 -5.94 6.66 -19.43
CA PRO A 177 -7.06 6.59 -20.38
C PRO A 177 -7.04 5.26 -21.18
N VAL A 178 -5.91 4.55 -21.19
CA VAL A 178 -5.77 3.29 -21.91
C VAL A 178 -5.66 2.15 -20.92
N ILE A 179 -6.61 1.26 -20.92
CA ILE A 179 -6.62 0.05 -20.12
C ILE A 179 -6.22 -1.10 -21.03
N SER A 180 -5.17 -1.84 -20.66
CA SER A 180 -4.65 -2.97 -21.42
C SER A 180 -5.65 -4.12 -21.59
N ASN A 181 -6.64 -4.23 -20.71
CA ASN A 181 -7.68 -5.23 -20.78
C ASN A 181 -8.87 -4.71 -21.60
N LYS A 182 -9.08 -5.27 -22.80
CA LYS A 182 -10.16 -4.89 -23.72
C LYS A 182 -11.57 -4.92 -23.09
N ARG A 183 -11.85 -5.83 -22.17
CA ARG A 183 -13.14 -5.94 -21.49
C ARG A 183 -13.37 -4.74 -20.57
N PHE A 184 -12.38 -4.30 -19.85
CA PHE A 184 -12.46 -3.09 -19.01
C PHE A 184 -12.56 -1.82 -19.86
N GLN A 185 -11.78 -1.74 -20.96
CA GLN A 185 -11.86 -0.60 -21.87
C GLN A 185 -13.28 -0.45 -22.44
N THR A 186 -13.87 -1.54 -22.96
CA THR A 186 -15.26 -1.54 -23.46
C THR A 186 -16.29 -1.15 -22.39
N GLY A 187 -16.02 -1.51 -21.12
CA GLY A 187 -16.85 -1.07 -19.99
C GLY A 187 -16.76 0.44 -19.75
N LEU A 188 -15.55 0.97 -19.77
CA LEU A 188 -15.28 2.40 -19.57
C LEU A 188 -15.90 3.25 -20.71
N ASP A 189 -15.74 2.82 -21.96
CA ASP A 189 -16.29 3.49 -23.15
C ASP A 189 -17.82 3.57 -23.13
N LYS A 190 -18.50 2.74 -22.33
CA LYS A 190 -19.96 2.79 -22.14
C LYS A 190 -20.40 3.74 -21.02
N ILE A 191 -19.49 4.14 -20.16
CA ILE A 191 -19.76 5.00 -18.99
C ILE A 191 -19.40 6.45 -19.29
N MET A 192 -18.38 6.70 -20.13
CA MET A 192 -17.99 8.01 -20.61
C MET A 192 -18.82 8.45 -21.81
#